data_bbd2ffad55eb88945cde2252e3ba215e
#
_entry.id   bbd2ffad55eb88945cde2252e3ba215e
#
_cell.length_a   1.000
_cell.length_b   1.000
_cell.length_c   1.000
_cell.angle_alpha   90.00
_cell.angle_beta   90.00
_cell.angle_gamma   90.00
#
_symmetry.space_group_name_H-M   'P 1'
#
loop_
_entity.id
_entity.type
_entity.pdbx_description
1 polymer ?
#
loop_
_entity_poly.entity_id
_entity_poly.type
_entity_poly.pdbx_seq_one_letter_code
_entity_poly.pdbx_strand_id
1 'polypeptide(L)'
;MGGGATLRSLEIRRGRDKSGAPEKYDLVFKPGDVVCLVGPTGAGKSRFLGDIECLAQGDTPTGRTVLIDGQAPAAESRFTGEGKIVAQITQNMNFVMDLPVAEFLKMHAESRALAAPESAMQRVLEAAIRMAGEPFGPETPLTQLSGGQSRALMIAD
;
A
#
# COMPACT_ATOMS: atom_id res chain seq x y z
N MET A 1 3.87 -4.21 -24.14
CA MET A 1 3.98 -5.52 -23.46
C MET A 1 5.00 -5.36 -22.34
N GLY A 2 4.55 -4.89 -21.18
CA GLY A 2 5.37 -4.83 -19.99
C GLY A 2 5.35 -6.21 -19.36
N GLY A 3 6.42 -6.99 -19.51
CA GLY A 3 6.64 -8.18 -18.73
C GLY A 3 6.82 -7.75 -17.28
N GLY A 4 5.77 -7.87 -16.46
CA GLY A 4 5.85 -7.61 -15.04
C GLY A 4 6.90 -8.54 -14.43
N ALA A 5 8.04 -8.01 -14.05
CA ALA A 5 9.02 -8.76 -13.29
C ALA A 5 8.34 -9.25 -12.03
N THR A 6 8.24 -10.57 -11.88
CA THR A 6 7.63 -11.18 -10.69
C THR A 6 8.56 -10.91 -9.52
N LEU A 7 8.07 -10.20 -8.51
CA LEU A 7 8.79 -9.98 -7.25
C LEU A 7 9.20 -11.34 -6.67
N ARG A 8 10.46 -11.49 -6.30
CA ARG A 8 11.01 -12.72 -5.67
C ARG A 8 11.29 -12.54 -4.18
N SER A 9 11.72 -11.33 -3.78
CA SER A 9 11.96 -11.01 -2.38
C SER A 9 11.85 -9.51 -2.11
N LEU A 10 11.41 -9.19 -0.90
CA LEU A 10 11.54 -7.87 -0.30
C LEU A 10 12.46 -8.02 0.90
N GLU A 11 13.61 -7.36 0.88
CA GLU A 11 14.60 -7.43 1.95
C GLU A 11 14.66 -6.10 2.70
N ILE A 12 14.65 -6.14 4.01
CA ILE A 12 14.83 -4.97 4.86
C ILE A 12 16.13 -5.16 5.64
N ARG A 13 17.13 -4.39 5.26
CA ARG A 13 18.40 -4.34 5.97
C ARG A 13 18.23 -3.55 7.26
N ARG A 14 18.77 -4.08 8.33
CA ARG A 14 18.72 -3.51 9.67
C ARG A 14 19.20 -2.06 9.71
N GLY A 15 18.51 -1.29 10.49
CA GLY A 15 18.88 0.08 10.79
C GLY A 15 19.18 0.25 12.28
N ARG A 16 18.59 1.29 12.87
CA ARG A 16 18.70 1.63 14.27
C ARG A 16 17.33 1.73 14.92
N ASP A 17 17.24 1.31 16.17
CA ASP A 17 16.05 1.49 16.97
C ASP A 17 15.91 2.96 17.48
N LYS A 18 14.91 3.22 18.28
CA LYS A 18 14.64 4.56 18.85
C LYS A 18 15.73 5.08 19.76
N SER A 19 16.52 4.20 20.39
CA SER A 19 17.64 4.56 21.25
C SER A 19 18.92 4.82 20.45
N GLY A 20 18.89 4.57 19.13
CA GLY A 20 20.05 4.64 18.26
C GLY A 20 20.87 3.34 18.24
N ALA A 21 20.46 2.32 18.97
CA ALA A 21 21.12 1.02 18.96
C ALA A 21 20.86 0.28 17.63
N PRO A 22 21.85 -0.46 17.10
CA PRO A 22 21.66 -1.22 15.89
C PRO A 22 20.64 -2.34 16.07
N GLU A 23 19.77 -2.54 15.08
CA GLU A 23 18.85 -3.67 15.04
C GLU A 23 19.62 -4.98 14.88
N LYS A 24 19.04 -6.09 15.36
CA LYS A 24 19.75 -7.38 15.42
C LYS A 24 19.73 -8.15 14.09
N TYR A 25 18.66 -8.01 13.31
CA TYR A 25 18.38 -8.89 12.16
C TYR A 25 17.98 -8.10 10.93
N ASP A 26 18.42 -8.60 9.78
CA ASP A 26 17.82 -8.27 8.50
C ASP A 26 16.56 -9.15 8.32
N LEU A 27 15.58 -8.66 7.59
CA LEU A 27 14.34 -9.38 7.32
C LEU A 27 14.20 -9.62 5.82
N VAL A 28 13.69 -10.77 5.44
CA VAL A 28 13.42 -11.14 4.05
C VAL A 28 12.00 -11.68 3.95
N PHE A 29 11.21 -11.09 3.08
CA PHE A 29 9.85 -11.52 2.77
C PHE A 29 9.77 -12.04 1.34
N LYS A 30 8.96 -13.06 1.13
CA LYS A 30 8.73 -13.70 -0.17
C LYS A 30 7.29 -13.50 -0.62
N PRO A 31 7.00 -13.61 -1.91
CA PRO A 31 5.63 -13.62 -2.39
C PRO A 31 4.77 -14.67 -1.68
N GLY A 32 3.59 -14.25 -1.23
CA GLY A 32 2.66 -15.08 -0.47
C GLY A 32 2.86 -15.06 1.05
N ASP A 33 3.94 -14.47 1.57
CA ASP A 33 4.10 -14.32 3.01
C ASP A 33 3.05 -13.36 3.58
N VAL A 34 2.47 -13.75 4.70
CA VAL A 34 1.61 -12.90 5.54
C VAL A 34 2.32 -12.70 6.86
N VAL A 35 2.72 -11.46 7.14
CA VAL A 35 3.56 -11.13 8.29
C VAL A 35 2.82 -10.21 9.24
N CYS A 36 2.81 -10.56 10.53
CA CYS A 36 2.21 -9.77 11.58
C CYS A 36 3.30 -9.09 12.42
N LEU A 37 3.28 -7.76 12.48
CA LEU A 37 4.15 -6.96 13.35
C LEU A 37 3.49 -6.77 14.71
N VAL A 38 4.04 -7.39 15.73
CA VAL A 38 3.54 -7.33 17.12
C VAL A 38 4.50 -6.56 18.01
N GLY A 39 3.95 -5.77 18.90
CA GLY A 39 4.74 -5.02 19.87
C GLY A 39 3.92 -3.90 20.52
N PRO A 40 4.40 -3.34 21.65
CA PRO A 40 3.70 -2.29 22.38
C PRO A 40 3.57 -1.00 21.57
N THR A 41 2.69 -0.11 22.02
CA THR A 41 2.61 1.25 21.47
C THR A 41 3.97 1.93 21.58
N GLY A 42 4.38 2.57 20.52
CA GLY A 42 5.68 3.22 20.50
C GLY A 42 6.87 2.33 20.13
N ALA A 43 6.70 1.03 19.88
CA ALA A 43 7.78 0.11 19.47
C ALA A 43 8.36 0.38 18.05
N GLY A 44 7.79 1.34 17.30
CA GLY A 44 8.31 1.69 15.98
C GLY A 44 7.65 0.96 14.82
N LYS A 45 6.55 0.22 15.03
CA LYS A 45 5.85 -0.53 13.98
C LYS A 45 5.47 0.33 12.76
N SER A 46 4.85 1.49 13.01
CA SER A 46 4.45 2.40 11.92
C SER A 46 5.65 2.99 11.18
N ARG A 47 6.77 3.22 11.87
CA ARG A 47 8.01 3.67 11.26
C ARG A 47 8.63 2.59 10.38
N PHE A 48 8.58 1.33 10.83
CA PHE A 48 9.02 0.19 10.04
C PHE A 48 8.21 0.04 8.75
N LEU A 49 6.88 0.15 8.83
CA LEU A 49 6.01 0.13 7.65
C LEU A 49 6.26 1.32 6.72
N GLY A 50 6.48 2.52 7.29
CA GLY A 50 6.84 3.71 6.51
C GLY A 50 8.16 3.56 5.76
N ASP A 51 9.17 2.93 6.36
CA ASP A 51 10.44 2.65 5.68
C ASP A 51 10.24 1.70 4.48
N ILE A 52 9.34 0.72 4.60
CA ILE A 52 8.97 -0.17 3.48
C ILE A 52 8.20 0.61 2.42
N GLU A 53 7.22 1.44 2.81
CA GLU A 53 6.40 2.22 1.88
C GLU A 53 7.25 3.15 1.01
N CYS A 54 8.20 3.87 1.61
CA CYS A 54 9.07 4.80 0.90
C CYS A 54 10.30 4.13 0.28
N LEU A 55 10.41 2.78 0.38
CA LEU A 55 11.58 2.02 -0.09
C LEU A 55 12.89 2.65 0.41
N ALA A 56 12.99 2.84 1.72
CA ALA A 56 14.08 3.54 2.39
C ALA A 56 15.46 3.06 1.92
N GLN A 57 16.40 4.00 1.74
CA GLN A 57 17.77 3.73 1.29
C GLN A 57 18.80 4.29 2.27
N GLY A 58 18.56 4.11 3.58
CA GLY A 58 19.38 4.70 4.64
C GLY A 58 19.10 6.19 4.88
N ASP A 59 18.14 6.74 4.19
CA ASP A 59 17.75 8.17 4.17
C ASP A 59 16.59 8.51 5.12
N THR A 60 16.16 7.55 5.93
CA THR A 60 15.19 7.74 7.01
C THR A 60 15.87 7.79 8.38
N PRO A 61 15.19 8.28 9.41
CA PRO A 61 15.76 8.33 10.78
C PRO A 61 16.19 6.99 11.35
N THR A 62 15.71 5.88 10.79
CA THR A 62 16.09 4.53 11.21
C THR A 62 17.36 4.03 10.49
N GLY A 63 17.73 4.63 9.37
CA GLY A 63 18.84 4.17 8.54
C GLY A 63 18.64 2.80 7.89
N ARG A 64 17.39 2.28 7.84
CA ARG A 64 17.10 1.02 7.14
C ARG A 64 17.25 1.16 5.65
N THR A 65 17.57 0.04 4.98
CA THR A 65 17.60 -0.05 3.52
C THR A 65 16.67 -1.15 3.07
N VAL A 66 15.78 -0.83 2.11
CA VAL A 66 14.85 -1.77 1.50
C VAL A 66 15.37 -2.16 0.13
N LEU A 67 15.49 -3.46 -0.12
CA LEU A 67 15.92 -4.02 -1.39
C LEU A 67 14.79 -4.83 -2.03
N ILE A 68 14.70 -4.77 -3.34
CA ILE A 68 13.81 -5.55 -4.18
C ILE A 68 14.65 -6.56 -4.94
N ASP A 69 14.40 -7.83 -4.74
CA ASP A 69 15.19 -8.92 -5.35
C ASP A 69 16.69 -8.77 -5.13
N GLY A 70 17.09 -8.28 -3.95
CA GLY A 70 18.47 -8.03 -3.56
C GLY A 70 19.08 -6.74 -4.11
N GLN A 71 18.32 -5.92 -4.83
CA GLN A 71 18.82 -4.68 -5.44
C GLN A 71 18.10 -3.45 -4.85
N ALA A 72 18.83 -2.34 -4.79
CA ALA A 72 18.23 -1.06 -4.44
C ALA A 72 17.25 -0.63 -5.54
N PRO A 73 16.01 -0.23 -5.17
CA PRO A 73 15.06 0.30 -6.14
C PRO A 73 15.60 1.57 -6.80
N ALA A 74 15.28 1.78 -8.07
CA ALA A 74 15.63 3.00 -8.77
C ALA A 74 15.01 4.22 -8.05
N ALA A 75 15.72 5.36 -8.09
CA ALA A 75 15.26 6.58 -7.42
C ALA A 75 13.87 7.01 -7.91
N GLU A 76 13.62 6.87 -9.21
CA GLU A 76 12.34 7.18 -9.83
C GLU A 76 11.20 6.34 -9.23
N SER A 77 11.42 5.05 -8.99
CA SER A 77 10.42 4.14 -8.41
C SER A 77 10.03 4.49 -6.98
N ARG A 78 10.83 5.28 -6.29
CA ARG A 78 10.55 5.71 -4.91
C ARG A 78 9.64 6.95 -4.84
N PHE A 79 9.67 7.80 -5.88
CA PHE A 79 9.06 9.13 -5.83
C PHE A 79 7.99 9.36 -6.89
N THR A 80 7.81 8.47 -7.85
CA THR A 80 6.77 8.57 -8.88
C THR A 80 5.61 7.63 -8.59
N GLY A 81 4.39 8.07 -8.89
CA GLY A 81 3.19 7.24 -8.73
C GLY A 81 3.18 6.00 -9.63
N GLU A 82 3.78 6.10 -10.81
CA GLU A 82 3.83 5.01 -11.80
C GLU A 82 4.74 3.84 -11.37
N GLY A 83 5.74 4.11 -10.54
CA GLY A 83 6.69 3.10 -10.04
C GLY A 83 6.36 2.55 -8.66
N LYS A 84 5.24 2.96 -8.05
CA LYS A 84 4.91 2.58 -6.68
C LYS A 84 4.55 1.09 -6.60
N ILE A 85 5.42 0.32 -5.95
CA ILE A 85 5.28 -1.14 -5.78
C ILE A 85 4.75 -1.54 -4.40
N VAL A 86 4.61 -0.59 -3.48
CA VAL A 86 4.08 -0.80 -2.14
C VAL A 86 2.80 0.00 -1.97
N ALA A 87 1.70 -0.67 -1.68
CA ALA A 87 0.45 -0.05 -1.26
C ALA A 87 0.37 -0.10 0.28
N GLN A 88 0.09 1.04 0.91
CA GLN A 88 -0.10 1.12 2.35
C GLN A 88 -1.50 1.60 2.67
N ILE A 89 -2.19 0.87 3.54
CA ILE A 89 -3.48 1.27 4.11
C ILE A 89 -3.26 1.57 5.58
N THR A 90 -3.49 2.82 5.96
CA THR A 90 -3.29 3.27 7.32
C THR A 90 -4.58 3.22 8.14
N GLN A 91 -4.45 3.22 9.46
CA GLN A 91 -5.59 3.19 10.38
C GLN A 91 -6.51 4.42 10.23
N ASN A 92 -5.96 5.57 9.89
CA ASN A 92 -6.66 6.86 9.79
C ASN A 92 -6.91 7.29 8.34
N MET A 93 -6.85 6.35 7.40
CA MET A 93 -7.15 6.63 6.00
C MET A 93 -8.66 6.73 5.81
N ASN A 94 -9.13 7.93 5.50
CA ASN A 94 -10.52 8.23 5.21
C ASN A 94 -10.59 9.02 3.91
N PHE A 95 -11.69 8.86 3.20
CA PHE A 95 -11.98 9.71 2.05
C PHE A 95 -12.29 11.13 2.53
N VAL A 96 -11.62 12.11 1.95
CA VAL A 96 -11.86 13.55 2.20
C VAL A 96 -12.66 14.21 1.09
N MET A 97 -12.97 13.46 0.03
CA MET A 97 -13.75 13.94 -1.11
C MET A 97 -15.19 13.47 -0.99
N ASP A 98 -16.13 14.37 -1.25
CA ASP A 98 -17.56 14.06 -1.29
C ASP A 98 -17.98 13.72 -2.72
N LEU A 99 -17.48 12.59 -3.21
CA LEU A 99 -17.78 12.06 -4.54
C LEU A 99 -18.52 10.72 -4.41
N PRO A 100 -19.38 10.36 -5.35
CA PRO A 100 -19.89 9.00 -5.50
C PRO A 100 -18.74 8.01 -5.74
N VAL A 101 -18.90 6.77 -5.26
CA VAL A 101 -17.95 5.68 -5.49
C VAL A 101 -17.61 5.52 -6.97
N ALA A 102 -18.60 5.60 -7.86
CA ALA A 102 -18.39 5.49 -9.30
C ALA A 102 -17.46 6.57 -9.85
N GLU A 103 -17.62 7.83 -9.43
CA GLU A 103 -16.75 8.93 -9.88
C GLU A 103 -15.33 8.76 -9.36
N PHE A 104 -15.16 8.33 -8.12
CA PHE A 104 -13.87 8.02 -7.55
C PHE A 104 -13.14 6.94 -8.36
N LEU A 105 -13.80 5.80 -8.61
CA LEU A 105 -13.22 4.72 -9.40
C LEU A 105 -12.91 5.14 -10.85
N LYS A 106 -13.77 5.95 -11.45
CA LYS A 106 -13.55 6.50 -12.79
C LYS A 106 -12.29 7.37 -12.83
N MET A 107 -12.14 8.28 -11.89
CA MET A 107 -10.96 9.16 -11.77
C MET A 107 -9.67 8.32 -11.61
N HIS A 108 -9.71 7.26 -10.82
CA HIS A 108 -8.56 6.35 -10.64
C HIS A 108 -8.25 5.56 -11.90
N ALA A 109 -9.26 5.02 -12.58
CA ALA A 109 -9.09 4.29 -13.83
C ALA A 109 -8.50 5.19 -14.94
N GLU A 110 -8.94 6.44 -15.02
CA GLU A 110 -8.42 7.44 -15.95
C GLU A 110 -6.97 7.82 -15.63
N SER A 111 -6.64 8.00 -14.34
CA SER A 111 -5.27 8.33 -13.92
C SER A 111 -4.26 7.23 -14.21
N ARG A 112 -4.72 5.98 -14.30
CA ARG A 112 -3.91 4.80 -14.64
C ARG A 112 -3.95 4.45 -16.14
N ALA A 113 -4.64 5.25 -16.97
CA ALA A 113 -4.82 5.04 -18.40
C ALA A 113 -5.27 3.61 -18.76
N LEU A 114 -6.23 3.06 -18.02
CA LEU A 114 -6.69 1.69 -18.20
C LEU A 114 -7.41 1.53 -19.56
N ALA A 115 -7.12 0.44 -20.27
CA ALA A 115 -7.72 0.15 -21.58
C ALA A 115 -9.22 -0.17 -21.51
N ALA A 116 -9.72 -0.64 -20.36
CA ALA A 116 -11.12 -1.02 -20.14
C ALA A 116 -11.60 -0.53 -18.75
N PRO A 117 -11.78 0.79 -18.59
CA PRO A 117 -12.05 1.39 -17.28
C PRO A 117 -13.35 0.88 -16.65
N GLU A 118 -14.45 0.75 -17.41
CA GLU A 118 -15.75 0.33 -16.89
C GLU A 118 -15.69 -1.09 -16.29
N SER A 119 -15.06 -2.02 -16.97
CA SER A 119 -14.94 -3.39 -16.46
C SER A 119 -13.99 -3.48 -15.25
N ALA A 120 -12.98 -2.62 -15.17
CA ALA A 120 -12.12 -2.52 -14.02
C ALA A 120 -12.87 -1.97 -12.81
N MET A 121 -13.61 -0.88 -12.99
CA MET A 121 -14.43 -0.26 -11.95
C MET A 121 -15.46 -1.25 -11.38
N GLN A 122 -16.15 -2.02 -12.24
CA GLN A 122 -17.10 -3.02 -11.80
C GLN A 122 -16.44 -4.12 -10.96
N ARG A 123 -15.28 -4.64 -11.39
CA ARG A 123 -14.54 -5.66 -10.63
C ARG A 123 -14.08 -5.14 -9.26
N VAL A 124 -13.60 -3.89 -9.20
CA VAL A 124 -13.19 -3.25 -7.95
C VAL A 124 -14.38 -3.11 -7.01
N LEU A 125 -15.51 -2.60 -7.49
CA LEU A 125 -16.72 -2.44 -6.69
C LEU A 125 -17.23 -3.78 -6.14
N GLU A 126 -17.32 -4.81 -6.97
CA GLU A 126 -17.72 -6.16 -6.56
C GLU A 126 -16.76 -6.76 -5.52
N ALA A 127 -15.45 -6.57 -5.71
CA ALA A 127 -14.45 -7.04 -4.75
C ALA A 127 -14.57 -6.30 -3.42
N ALA A 128 -14.75 -4.99 -3.44
CA ALA A 128 -14.94 -4.17 -2.25
C ALA A 128 -16.18 -4.58 -1.45
N ILE A 129 -17.33 -4.79 -2.13
CA ILE A 129 -18.55 -5.25 -1.49
C ILE A 129 -18.37 -6.62 -0.83
N ARG A 130 -17.70 -7.57 -1.53
CA ARG A 130 -17.40 -8.89 -0.94
C ARG A 130 -16.51 -8.80 0.29
N MET A 131 -15.51 -7.92 0.29
CA MET A 131 -14.59 -7.74 1.42
C MET A 131 -15.26 -7.01 2.59
N ALA A 132 -16.11 -6.03 2.31
CA ALA A 132 -16.82 -5.29 3.35
C ALA A 132 -17.86 -6.16 4.08
N GLY A 133 -18.44 -7.15 3.38
CA GLY A 133 -19.56 -7.95 3.90
C GLY A 133 -20.88 -7.19 3.99
N GLU A 134 -20.91 -5.93 3.61
CA GLU A 134 -22.07 -5.04 3.60
C GLU A 134 -22.18 -4.37 2.23
N PRO A 135 -23.40 -4.30 1.64
CA PRO A 135 -23.59 -3.71 0.33
C PRO A 135 -23.46 -2.18 0.38
N PHE A 136 -22.89 -1.63 -0.68
CA PHE A 136 -22.95 -0.21 -1.03
C PHE A 136 -22.96 -0.09 -2.56
N GLY A 137 -23.46 1.03 -3.08
CA GLY A 137 -23.65 1.19 -4.51
C GLY A 137 -22.67 2.18 -5.15
N PRO A 138 -22.66 2.23 -6.49
CA PRO A 138 -21.84 3.20 -7.23
C PRO A 138 -22.20 4.66 -6.92
N GLU A 139 -23.45 4.91 -6.56
CA GLU A 139 -23.96 6.26 -6.22
C GLU A 139 -23.74 6.64 -4.74
N THR A 140 -23.23 5.72 -3.92
CA THR A 140 -22.98 6.00 -2.50
C THR A 140 -21.87 7.04 -2.37
N PRO A 141 -22.10 8.17 -1.66
CA PRO A 141 -21.02 9.11 -1.38
C PRO A 141 -19.92 8.47 -0.54
N LEU A 142 -18.66 8.73 -0.88
CA LEU A 142 -17.49 8.18 -0.16
C LEU A 142 -17.53 8.52 1.33
N THR A 143 -18.04 9.70 1.67
CA THR A 143 -18.17 10.18 3.05
C THR A 143 -19.21 9.41 3.88
N GLN A 144 -20.11 8.68 3.23
CA GLN A 144 -21.14 7.86 3.87
C GLN A 144 -20.73 6.39 4.04
N LEU A 145 -19.59 5.99 3.48
CA LEU A 145 -19.07 4.64 3.66
C LEU A 145 -18.65 4.41 5.11
N SER A 146 -19.02 3.25 5.66
CA SER A 146 -18.48 2.81 6.94
C SER A 146 -16.95 2.66 6.87
N GLY A 147 -16.28 2.63 8.03
CA GLY A 147 -14.84 2.42 8.05
C GLY A 147 -14.40 1.09 7.40
N GLY A 148 -15.25 0.05 7.49
CA GLY A 148 -15.04 -1.23 6.81
C GLY A 148 -15.17 -1.13 5.30
N GLN A 149 -16.24 -0.49 4.82
CA GLN A 149 -16.50 -0.27 3.40
C GLN A 149 -15.41 0.61 2.76
N SER A 150 -15.00 1.68 3.44
CA SER A 150 -13.91 2.57 2.97
C SER A 150 -12.59 1.80 2.78
N ARG A 151 -12.20 0.98 3.77
CA ARG A 151 -10.99 0.17 3.66
C ARG A 151 -11.10 -0.90 2.59
N ALA A 152 -12.24 -1.57 2.49
CA ALA A 152 -12.48 -2.56 1.45
C ALA A 152 -12.38 -1.96 0.04
N LEU A 153 -12.93 -0.76 -0.16
CA LEU A 153 -12.81 -0.03 -1.42
C LEU A 153 -11.35 0.32 -1.74
N MET A 154 -10.59 0.84 -0.76
CA MET A 154 -9.18 1.18 -0.94
C MET A 154 -8.28 -0.05 -1.20
N ILE A 155 -8.65 -1.23 -0.67
CA ILE A 155 -7.91 -2.48 -0.91
C ILE A 155 -8.19 -3.03 -2.30
N ALA A 156 -9.43 -2.87 -2.76
CA ALA A 156 -9.88 -3.40 -4.04
C ALA A 156 -9.42 -2.56 -5.24
N ASP A 157 -9.27 -1.24 -5.04
CA ASP A 157 -8.79 -0.28 -6.03
C ASP A 157 -7.27 -0.37 -6.24
#